data_e82678ca89de8d1bb196544384aefc0f
#
_entry.id   e82678ca89de8d1bb196544384aefc0f
#
_cell.length_a   1.000
_cell.length_b   1.000
_cell.length_c   1.000
_cell.angle_alpha   90.00
_cell.angle_beta   90.00
_cell.angle_gamma   90.00
#
_symmetry.space_group_name_H-M   'P 1'
#
loop_
_entity.id
_entity.type
_entity.pdbx_description
1 polymer ?
#
loop_
_entity_poly.entity_id
_entity_poly.type
_entity_poly.pdbx_seq_one_letter_code
_entity_poly.pdbx_strand_id
1 'polypeptide(L)'
;AVFGMGEGEHSYSALDITDINAPKHMWTFRNDPSNSIVSYWSANGQKTDVDYASVTPERDYSKLGQAVSTPRIIRIKVGTTDKWVAIFGAGGNGGAATAYGSAVYVIDIADKGKVLKKIDVPDKVGNSVVNSVVSAVIPVTAETTTTAVYEGALVYFADFESKLWKLNLTNKGTLYELQKLFDGEATVTNQRRVFHDVTLSLDDNSKLWAFFGTGDRYNIAAENSLINNRLFAIKDDNYPTFKTGVTSITAAQCKNVTSAGAGCPTAADDGWFVNLDANEKVSGSAAIFDRVVYFPRYIPNKLNPCNPGKAFLSAHGYTCGNTLKKINLGDGMATTPIIYKGKIYIGISGAPGSSIGSGWNAVDNLIIGNTISGS
;
A
#
# COMPACT_ATOMS: atom_id res chain seq x y z
N ALA A 1 -20.37 -3.57 2.19
CA ALA A 1 -19.22 -2.77 1.78
C ALA A 1 -18.61 -2.09 3.00
N VAL A 2 -17.27 -1.99 3.03
CA VAL A 2 -16.54 -1.21 4.05
C VAL A 2 -15.64 -0.21 3.32
N PHE A 3 -15.65 1.04 3.75
CA PHE A 3 -14.89 2.11 3.08
C PHE A 3 -14.42 3.18 4.07
N GLY A 4 -13.29 3.80 3.75
CA GLY A 4 -12.75 4.96 4.45
C GLY A 4 -13.16 6.27 3.79
N MET A 5 -13.18 7.35 4.55
CA MET A 5 -13.58 8.69 4.10
C MET A 5 -12.44 9.50 3.46
N GLY A 6 -11.28 8.86 3.23
CA GLY A 6 -10.14 9.47 2.55
C GLY A 6 -9.32 10.42 3.43
N GLU A 7 -8.62 11.36 2.78
CA GLU A 7 -7.67 12.26 3.46
C GLU A 7 -8.34 13.28 4.39
N GLY A 8 -9.63 13.57 4.18
CA GLY A 8 -10.37 14.57 4.95
C GLY A 8 -10.87 14.10 6.31
N GLU A 9 -10.87 12.78 6.58
CA GLU A 9 -11.49 12.23 7.78
C GLU A 9 -10.76 11.01 8.31
N HIS A 10 -10.80 10.83 9.62
CA HIS A 10 -10.29 9.68 10.34
C HIS A 10 -11.42 8.67 10.63
N SER A 11 -12.15 8.25 9.61
CA SER A 11 -13.35 7.45 9.79
C SER A 11 -13.53 6.37 8.72
N TYR A 12 -14.14 5.26 9.15
CA TYR A 12 -14.59 4.18 8.29
C TYR A 12 -16.07 3.89 8.56
N SER A 13 -16.75 3.48 7.49
CA SER A 13 -18.15 3.09 7.54
C SER A 13 -18.38 1.74 6.87
N ALA A 14 -19.44 1.04 7.27
CA ALA A 14 -19.94 -0.15 6.61
C ALA A 14 -21.38 0.02 6.20
N LEU A 15 -21.69 -0.48 5.02
CA LEU A 15 -23.04 -0.59 4.47
C LEU A 15 -23.35 -2.05 4.15
N ASP A 16 -24.53 -2.49 4.49
CA ASP A 16 -25.13 -3.67 3.90
C ASP A 16 -25.71 -3.27 2.54
N ILE A 17 -25.14 -3.86 1.48
CA ILE A 17 -25.52 -3.64 0.09
C ILE A 17 -26.16 -4.89 -0.54
N THR A 18 -26.71 -5.78 0.26
CA THR A 18 -27.42 -6.99 -0.22
C THR A 18 -28.54 -6.59 -1.18
N ASP A 19 -29.27 -5.53 -0.85
CA ASP A 19 -30.12 -4.82 -1.80
C ASP A 19 -29.43 -3.51 -2.21
N ILE A 20 -28.94 -3.49 -3.45
CA ILE A 20 -28.21 -2.32 -3.98
C ILE A 20 -29.09 -1.08 -4.12
N ASN A 21 -30.41 -1.23 -4.22
CA ASN A 21 -31.35 -0.12 -4.32
C ASN A 21 -31.78 0.41 -2.94
N ALA A 22 -31.46 -0.31 -1.87
CA ALA A 22 -31.79 0.06 -0.49
C ALA A 22 -30.62 -0.26 0.45
N PRO A 23 -29.43 0.38 0.28
CA PRO A 23 -28.28 0.14 1.14
C PRO A 23 -28.60 0.56 2.58
N LYS A 24 -28.18 -0.26 3.55
CA LYS A 24 -28.42 -0.01 4.97
C LYS A 24 -27.12 0.28 5.69
N HIS A 25 -27.11 1.34 6.50
CA HIS A 25 -25.99 1.63 7.36
C HIS A 25 -25.84 0.52 8.42
N MET A 26 -24.64 0.01 8.57
CA MET A 26 -24.30 -1.00 9.59
C MET A 26 -23.65 -0.34 10.81
N TRP A 27 -22.60 0.41 10.58
CA TRP A 27 -21.82 1.11 11.59
C TRP A 27 -20.86 2.13 10.97
N THR A 28 -20.48 3.10 11.77
CA THR A 28 -19.36 4.03 11.49
C THR A 28 -18.54 4.18 12.76
N PHE A 29 -17.25 4.35 12.62
CA PHE A 29 -16.38 4.83 13.70
C PHE A 29 -15.45 5.92 13.19
N ARG A 30 -15.09 6.82 14.11
CA ARG A 30 -14.22 7.96 13.84
C ARG A 30 -13.26 8.17 14.99
N ASN A 31 -12.02 8.52 14.69
CA ASN A 31 -11.07 9.06 15.64
C ASN A 31 -11.02 10.58 15.55
N ASP A 32 -11.06 11.25 16.70
CA ASP A 32 -10.83 12.69 16.84
C ASP A 32 -9.64 12.92 17.76
N PRO A 33 -8.41 12.89 17.21
CA PRO A 33 -7.21 13.02 18.03
C PRO A 33 -7.06 14.40 18.67
N SER A 34 -7.67 15.43 18.12
CA SER A 34 -7.62 16.79 18.69
C SER A 34 -8.36 16.90 20.02
N ASN A 35 -9.44 16.12 20.18
CA ASN A 35 -10.25 16.05 21.40
C ASN A 35 -10.00 14.79 22.22
N SER A 36 -9.13 13.87 21.76
CA SER A 36 -8.86 12.56 22.36
C SER A 36 -10.14 11.72 22.51
N ILE A 37 -10.99 11.71 21.48
CA ILE A 37 -12.29 11.06 21.47
C ILE A 37 -12.35 10.04 20.32
N VAL A 38 -12.93 8.88 20.61
CA VAL A 38 -13.40 7.94 19.59
C VAL A 38 -14.94 7.97 19.55
N SER A 39 -15.52 8.16 18.36
CA SER A 39 -16.95 8.19 18.14
C SER A 39 -17.43 6.96 17.39
N TYR A 40 -18.60 6.45 17.73
CA TYR A 40 -19.28 5.37 17.01
C TYR A 40 -20.68 5.77 16.64
N TRP A 41 -21.14 5.25 15.50
CA TRP A 41 -22.52 5.27 15.08
C TRP A 41 -22.99 3.84 14.85
N SER A 42 -24.05 3.44 15.52
CA SER A 42 -24.72 2.16 15.32
C SER A 42 -25.65 2.21 14.09
N ALA A 43 -26.17 1.06 13.70
CA ALA A 43 -27.05 0.93 12.53
C ALA A 43 -28.29 1.86 12.55
N ASN A 44 -28.78 2.23 13.72
CA ASN A 44 -29.90 3.17 13.88
C ASN A 44 -29.44 4.65 13.90
N GLY A 45 -28.15 4.93 13.63
CA GLY A 45 -27.61 6.29 13.61
C GLY A 45 -27.27 6.87 14.98
N GLN A 46 -27.44 6.11 16.07
CA GLN A 46 -27.10 6.59 17.41
C GLN A 46 -25.58 6.76 17.55
N LYS A 47 -25.16 7.97 17.90
CA LYS A 47 -23.76 8.31 18.18
C LYS A 47 -23.40 8.03 19.64
N THR A 48 -22.20 7.55 19.87
CA THR A 48 -21.57 7.41 21.18
C THR A 48 -20.15 7.94 21.11
N ASP A 49 -19.79 8.85 22.00
CA ASP A 49 -18.43 9.40 22.13
C ASP A 49 -17.77 8.80 23.38
N VAL A 50 -16.50 8.42 23.26
CA VAL A 50 -15.72 7.82 24.34
C VAL A 50 -14.32 8.44 24.36
N ASP A 51 -13.91 8.94 25.52
CA ASP A 51 -12.56 9.44 25.75
C ASP A 51 -11.52 8.31 25.64
N TYR A 52 -10.31 8.62 25.16
CA TYR A 52 -9.21 7.65 25.07
C TYR A 52 -8.91 6.93 26.39
N ALA A 53 -9.03 7.65 27.52
CA ALA A 53 -8.80 7.07 28.83
C ALA A 53 -9.85 6.00 29.24
N SER A 54 -11.01 6.01 28.60
CA SER A 54 -12.14 5.11 28.89
C SER A 54 -12.44 4.14 27.76
N VAL A 55 -11.71 4.21 26.64
CA VAL A 55 -11.97 3.35 25.49
C VAL A 55 -11.56 1.91 25.80
N THR A 56 -12.45 0.96 25.52
CA THR A 56 -12.14 -0.46 25.65
C THR A 56 -11.31 -0.95 24.45
N PRO A 57 -10.50 -2.01 24.59
CA PRO A 57 -9.72 -2.56 23.47
C PRO A 57 -10.57 -2.89 22.24
N GLU A 58 -11.82 -3.30 22.46
CA GLU A 58 -12.77 -3.66 21.39
C GLU A 58 -13.31 -2.46 20.61
N ARG A 59 -13.04 -1.24 21.07
CA ARG A 59 -13.44 0.02 20.47
C ARG A 59 -12.29 1.01 20.32
N ASP A 60 -11.06 0.53 20.52
CA ASP A 60 -9.89 1.37 20.47
C ASP A 60 -9.46 1.70 19.03
N TYR A 61 -10.02 2.77 18.49
CA TYR A 61 -9.65 3.39 17.23
C TYR A 61 -8.76 4.62 17.39
N SER A 62 -8.15 4.81 18.56
CA SER A 62 -7.36 6.00 18.91
C SER A 62 -6.13 6.22 18.00
N LYS A 63 -5.62 5.16 17.34
CA LYS A 63 -4.54 5.27 16.35
C LYS A 63 -5.00 5.50 14.91
N LEU A 64 -6.31 5.58 14.68
CA LEU A 64 -6.80 5.83 13.33
C LEU A 64 -6.45 7.25 12.88
N GLY A 65 -5.78 7.35 11.73
CA GLY A 65 -5.48 8.57 11.02
C GLY A 65 -6.38 8.76 9.79
N GLN A 66 -5.92 9.53 8.81
CA GLN A 66 -6.62 9.73 7.54
C GLN A 66 -6.98 8.39 6.90
N ALA A 67 -8.27 8.17 6.62
CA ALA A 67 -8.81 6.86 6.25
C ALA A 67 -8.58 6.52 4.76
N VAL A 68 -7.31 6.54 4.35
CA VAL A 68 -6.86 6.30 2.95
C VAL A 68 -6.53 4.84 2.66
N SER A 69 -6.28 4.01 3.67
CA SER A 69 -6.03 2.59 3.48
C SER A 69 -7.31 1.87 3.07
N THR A 70 -7.32 1.28 1.88
CA THR A 70 -8.51 0.58 1.36
C THR A 70 -8.73 -0.73 2.13
N PRO A 71 -9.89 -0.91 2.81
CA PRO A 71 -10.19 -2.14 3.54
C PRO A 71 -10.22 -3.37 2.64
N ARG A 72 -9.69 -4.48 3.13
CA ARG A 72 -9.82 -5.81 2.52
C ARG A 72 -10.71 -6.67 3.38
N ILE A 73 -11.66 -7.36 2.77
CA ILE A 73 -12.60 -8.24 3.46
C ILE A 73 -12.15 -9.68 3.24
N ILE A 74 -11.89 -10.38 4.34
CA ILE A 74 -11.50 -11.79 4.32
C ILE A 74 -12.21 -12.56 5.42
N ARG A 75 -12.21 -13.88 5.32
CA ARG A 75 -12.63 -14.77 6.39
C ARG A 75 -11.40 -15.24 7.16
N ILE A 76 -11.44 -15.21 8.47
CA ILE A 76 -10.40 -15.76 9.35
C ILE A 76 -11.02 -16.67 10.41
N LYS A 77 -10.20 -17.51 11.02
CA LYS A 77 -10.62 -18.32 12.16
C LYS A 77 -10.10 -17.70 13.47
N VAL A 78 -11.01 -17.36 14.38
CA VAL A 78 -10.68 -16.86 15.72
C VAL A 78 -11.12 -17.93 16.73
N GLY A 79 -10.15 -18.61 17.32
CA GLY A 79 -10.42 -19.83 18.08
C GLY A 79 -11.04 -20.92 17.16
N THR A 80 -12.27 -21.33 17.46
CA THR A 80 -13.02 -22.31 16.64
C THR A 80 -14.02 -21.68 15.69
N THR A 81 -14.18 -20.34 15.70
CA THR A 81 -15.22 -19.63 14.98
C THR A 81 -14.68 -18.93 13.74
N ASP A 82 -15.34 -19.12 12.60
CA ASP A 82 -15.07 -18.36 11.40
C ASP A 82 -15.71 -16.96 11.49
N LYS A 83 -14.93 -15.93 11.15
CA LYS A 83 -15.37 -14.53 11.16
C LYS A 83 -15.02 -13.84 9.84
N TRP A 84 -15.96 -13.08 9.33
CA TRP A 84 -15.71 -12.12 8.25
C TRP A 84 -15.17 -10.83 8.85
N VAL A 85 -13.96 -10.49 8.47
CA VAL A 85 -13.26 -9.31 8.99
C VAL A 85 -12.92 -8.34 7.88
N ALA A 86 -12.91 -7.06 8.21
CA ALA A 86 -12.23 -6.06 7.41
C ALA A 86 -10.85 -5.78 8.04
N ILE A 87 -9.83 -5.72 7.17
CA ILE A 87 -8.47 -5.38 7.55
C ILE A 87 -8.02 -4.15 6.79
N PHE A 88 -7.38 -3.22 7.49
CA PHE A 88 -6.87 -1.97 6.89
C PHE A 88 -5.77 -1.36 7.75
N GLY A 89 -4.89 -0.59 7.11
CA GLY A 89 -3.93 0.25 7.81
C GLY A 89 -4.64 1.40 8.54
N ALA A 90 -4.08 1.85 9.63
CA ALA A 90 -4.64 2.97 10.39
C ALA A 90 -4.64 4.30 9.62
N GLY A 91 -4.06 4.33 8.42
CA GLY A 91 -4.13 5.45 7.51
C GLY A 91 -3.02 6.48 7.69
N GLY A 92 -3.22 7.66 7.13
CA GLY A 92 -2.22 8.71 7.09
C GLY A 92 -2.18 9.56 8.36
N ASN A 93 -1.00 10.10 8.67
CA ASN A 93 -0.82 11.10 9.70
C ASN A 93 -0.72 12.53 9.14
N GLY A 94 -0.92 12.71 7.82
CA GLY A 94 -0.81 14.01 7.16
C GLY A 94 0.60 14.62 7.20
N GLY A 95 1.63 13.81 7.52
CA GLY A 95 3.00 14.30 7.77
C GLY A 95 3.18 14.94 9.16
N ALA A 96 2.18 14.81 10.05
CA ALA A 96 2.22 15.36 11.40
C ALA A 96 3.26 14.64 12.28
N ALA A 97 3.70 15.31 13.35
CA ALA A 97 4.62 14.74 14.32
C ALA A 97 3.95 13.84 15.37
N THR A 98 2.69 13.48 15.17
CA THR A 98 1.87 12.66 16.09
C THR A 98 1.77 11.22 15.61
N ALA A 99 1.69 10.28 16.55
CA ALA A 99 1.82 8.85 16.31
C ALA A 99 0.53 8.14 15.87
N TYR A 100 -0.51 8.86 15.41
CA TYR A 100 -1.65 8.18 14.79
C TYR A 100 -1.32 7.73 13.36
N GLY A 101 -2.03 6.70 12.88
CA GLY A 101 -1.75 6.05 11.61
C GLY A 101 -0.83 4.81 11.70
N SER A 102 -0.13 4.61 12.81
CA SER A 102 0.88 3.55 12.98
C SER A 102 0.31 2.24 13.52
N ALA A 103 -0.72 1.72 12.88
CA ALA A 103 -1.31 0.43 13.23
C ALA A 103 -1.99 -0.24 12.03
N VAL A 104 -2.30 -1.53 12.18
CA VAL A 104 -3.24 -2.26 11.32
C VAL A 104 -4.41 -2.72 12.17
N TYR A 105 -5.62 -2.50 11.69
CA TYR A 105 -6.86 -2.94 12.33
C TYR A 105 -7.39 -4.20 11.69
N VAL A 106 -7.82 -5.14 12.53
CA VAL A 106 -8.65 -6.30 12.15
C VAL A 106 -9.96 -6.17 12.90
N ILE A 107 -11.05 -5.97 12.17
CA ILE A 107 -12.37 -5.69 12.75
C ILE A 107 -13.42 -6.72 12.32
N ASP A 108 -14.33 -7.04 13.24
CA ASP A 108 -15.48 -7.89 12.95
C ASP A 108 -16.58 -7.07 12.26
N ILE A 109 -16.89 -7.41 10.99
CA ILE A 109 -17.88 -6.66 10.20
C ILE A 109 -19.28 -6.86 10.78
N ALA A 110 -19.61 -8.08 11.19
CA ALA A 110 -20.93 -8.43 11.68
C ALA A 110 -21.21 -7.91 13.11
N ASP A 111 -20.16 -7.82 13.94
CA ASP A 111 -20.26 -7.32 15.32
C ASP A 111 -19.97 -5.81 15.41
N LYS A 112 -20.73 -5.03 14.66
CA LYS A 112 -20.75 -3.55 14.74
C LYS A 112 -19.35 -2.91 14.58
N GLY A 113 -18.47 -3.50 13.78
CA GLY A 113 -17.10 -3.00 13.60
C GLY A 113 -16.23 -3.14 14.85
N LYS A 114 -16.46 -4.16 15.68
CA LYS A 114 -15.63 -4.46 16.86
C LYS A 114 -14.18 -4.73 16.46
N VAL A 115 -13.24 -4.10 17.14
CA VAL A 115 -11.81 -4.38 16.99
C VAL A 115 -11.52 -5.77 17.55
N LEU A 116 -11.16 -6.71 16.69
CA LEU A 116 -10.65 -8.02 17.10
C LEU A 116 -9.17 -7.92 17.49
N LYS A 117 -8.43 -7.11 16.73
CA LYS A 117 -7.04 -6.80 17.04
C LYS A 117 -6.64 -5.45 16.43
N LYS A 118 -6.01 -4.61 17.22
CA LYS A 118 -5.17 -3.50 16.80
C LYS A 118 -3.73 -4.01 16.87
N ILE A 119 -3.04 -4.03 15.74
CA ILE A 119 -1.64 -4.48 15.62
C ILE A 119 -0.81 -3.21 15.48
N ASP A 120 -0.06 -2.88 16.53
CA ASP A 120 0.80 -1.71 16.50
C ASP A 120 1.99 -1.95 15.57
N VAL A 121 2.26 -0.97 14.70
CA VAL A 121 3.47 -0.85 13.91
C VAL A 121 4.34 0.19 14.59
N PRO A 122 5.67 0.02 14.65
CA PRO A 122 6.53 1.00 15.31
C PRO A 122 6.26 2.43 14.84
N ASP A 123 5.98 3.33 15.78
CA ASP A 123 5.62 4.73 15.50
C ASP A 123 6.78 5.52 14.91
N LYS A 124 8.01 5.13 15.26
CA LYS A 124 9.23 5.81 14.82
C LYS A 124 10.42 4.87 14.99
N VAL A 125 11.31 4.86 14.01
CA VAL A 125 12.57 4.10 14.09
C VAL A 125 13.74 5.03 13.82
N GLY A 126 14.64 5.16 14.82
CA GLY A 126 15.84 5.97 14.69
C GLY A 126 15.57 7.45 14.45
N ASN A 127 16.21 8.04 13.45
CA ASN A 127 16.14 9.47 13.12
C ASN A 127 14.96 9.86 12.23
N SER A 128 13.95 9.04 12.18
CA SER A 128 13.02 9.11 11.09
C SER A 128 11.72 9.79 11.42
N VAL A 129 10.90 9.81 10.48
CA VAL A 129 9.54 10.27 10.38
C VAL A 129 8.62 9.52 11.33
N VAL A 130 7.56 10.14 11.74
CA VAL A 130 6.48 9.42 12.41
C VAL A 130 5.84 8.48 11.40
N ASN A 131 5.80 7.20 11.76
CA ASN A 131 5.35 6.13 10.87
C ASN A 131 3.82 6.07 10.77
N SER A 132 3.34 5.52 9.68
CA SER A 132 1.92 5.28 9.42
C SER A 132 1.72 4.14 8.41
N VAL A 133 0.53 3.56 8.34
CA VAL A 133 0.16 2.53 7.38
C VAL A 133 -0.93 3.08 6.46
N VAL A 134 -0.49 3.76 5.41
CA VAL A 134 -1.35 4.46 4.44
C VAL A 134 -1.83 3.57 3.30
N SER A 135 -1.00 2.59 2.91
CA SER A 135 -1.33 1.64 1.85
C SER A 135 -2.41 0.65 2.28
N ALA A 136 -3.11 0.04 1.33
CA ALA A 136 -3.92 -1.11 1.63
C ALA A 136 -3.05 -2.28 2.09
N VAL A 137 -3.60 -3.09 2.97
CA VAL A 137 -2.98 -4.34 3.41
C VAL A 137 -3.44 -5.47 2.49
N ILE A 138 -2.51 -6.21 1.88
CA ILE A 138 -2.79 -7.14 0.80
C ILE A 138 -2.80 -8.58 1.31
N PRO A 139 -3.99 -9.21 1.43
CA PRO A 139 -4.10 -10.61 1.83
C PRO A 139 -3.79 -11.55 0.68
N VAL A 140 -3.04 -12.61 0.99
CA VAL A 140 -2.78 -13.74 0.10
C VAL A 140 -3.13 -15.02 0.84
N THR A 141 -3.87 -15.91 0.20
CA THR A 141 -4.15 -17.23 0.77
C THR A 141 -2.86 -18.04 0.89
N ALA A 142 -2.63 -18.59 2.07
CA ALA A 142 -1.46 -19.44 2.33
C ALA A 142 -1.61 -20.86 1.79
N GLU A 143 -2.83 -21.27 1.43
CA GLU A 143 -3.17 -22.61 0.96
C GLU A 143 -3.27 -22.62 -0.56
N THR A 144 -2.53 -23.53 -1.21
CA THR A 144 -2.50 -23.67 -2.67
C THR A 144 -2.91 -25.06 -3.14
N THR A 145 -3.41 -25.90 -2.27
CA THR A 145 -3.82 -27.27 -2.64
C THR A 145 -5.22 -27.30 -3.27
N THR A 146 -5.48 -28.24 -4.16
CA THR A 146 -6.74 -28.40 -4.88
C THR A 146 -7.92 -28.77 -3.97
N THR A 147 -7.65 -29.20 -2.75
CA THR A 147 -8.64 -29.54 -1.71
C THR A 147 -8.59 -28.55 -0.56
N ALA A 148 -8.22 -27.32 -0.84
CA ALA A 148 -7.92 -26.31 0.17
C ALA A 148 -9.09 -26.07 1.11
N VAL A 149 -8.88 -26.39 2.37
CA VAL A 149 -9.64 -25.79 3.46
C VAL A 149 -9.09 -24.38 3.65
N TYR A 150 -9.95 -23.36 3.52
CA TYR A 150 -9.52 -21.97 3.73
C TYR A 150 -9.06 -21.78 5.17
N GLU A 151 -7.79 -21.52 5.35
CA GLU A 151 -7.13 -21.37 6.66
C GLU A 151 -6.88 -19.93 7.08
N GLY A 152 -7.36 -18.96 6.35
CA GLY A 152 -7.07 -17.53 6.53
C GLY A 152 -6.06 -17.03 5.50
N ALA A 153 -5.39 -15.93 5.81
CA ALA A 153 -4.47 -15.29 4.88
C ALA A 153 -3.17 -14.87 5.55
N LEU A 154 -2.10 -14.85 4.77
CA LEU A 154 -0.92 -14.03 5.05
C LEU A 154 -1.16 -12.65 4.46
N VAL A 155 -0.81 -11.60 5.18
CA VAL A 155 -1.09 -10.23 4.78
C VAL A 155 0.22 -9.46 4.66
N TYR A 156 0.40 -8.77 3.53
CA TYR A 156 1.60 -7.99 3.26
C TYR A 156 1.24 -6.51 3.09
N PHE A 157 2.08 -5.64 3.62
CA PHE A 157 1.94 -4.20 3.44
C PHE A 157 3.29 -3.51 3.64
N ALA A 158 3.45 -2.36 3.02
CA ALA A 158 4.56 -1.47 3.31
C ALA A 158 4.06 -0.30 4.16
N ASP A 159 4.81 0.05 5.19
CA ASP A 159 4.53 1.24 5.99
C ASP A 159 5.17 2.50 5.39
N PHE A 160 4.84 3.65 5.95
CA PHE A 160 5.33 4.94 5.49
C PHE A 160 6.86 5.09 5.53
N GLU A 161 7.53 4.34 6.42
CA GLU A 161 8.99 4.27 6.51
C GLU A 161 9.60 3.22 5.56
N SER A 162 8.87 2.78 4.55
CA SER A 162 9.28 1.76 3.56
C SER A 162 9.69 0.41 4.13
N LYS A 163 9.17 0.02 5.28
CA LYS A 163 9.34 -1.33 5.80
C LYS A 163 8.25 -2.25 5.25
N LEU A 164 8.65 -3.39 4.72
CA LEU A 164 7.71 -4.43 4.29
C LEU A 164 7.42 -5.36 5.47
N TRP A 165 6.14 -5.51 5.76
CA TRP A 165 5.62 -6.32 6.85
C TRP A 165 4.84 -7.52 6.33
N LYS A 166 4.88 -8.61 7.12
CA LYS A 166 4.06 -9.82 6.95
C LYS A 166 3.28 -10.05 8.24
N LEU A 167 1.96 -10.13 8.12
CA LEU A 167 1.04 -10.38 9.23
C LEU A 167 0.38 -11.76 9.06
N ASN A 168 0.33 -12.53 10.13
CA ASN A 168 -0.31 -13.83 10.15
C ASN A 168 -1.79 -13.72 10.53
N LEU A 169 -2.69 -13.99 9.60
CA LEU A 169 -4.12 -14.15 9.83
C LEU A 169 -4.59 -15.57 9.50
N THR A 170 -3.68 -16.55 9.54
CA THR A 170 -4.00 -17.97 9.35
C THR A 170 -4.26 -18.65 10.68
N ASN A 171 -4.80 -19.87 10.63
CA ASN A 171 -4.95 -20.74 11.80
C ASN A 171 -3.67 -21.55 12.13
N LYS A 172 -2.55 -21.28 11.41
CA LYS A 172 -1.24 -21.89 11.64
C LYS A 172 -0.30 -20.90 12.30
N GLY A 173 0.30 -21.28 13.42
CA GLY A 173 1.14 -20.40 14.22
C GLY A 173 0.33 -19.42 15.08
N THR A 174 0.94 -18.31 15.45
CA THR A 174 0.32 -17.29 16.30
C THR A 174 -0.51 -16.34 15.46
N LEU A 175 -1.84 -16.34 15.66
CA LEU A 175 -2.75 -15.40 15.02
C LEU A 175 -2.38 -13.95 15.42
N TYR A 176 -2.39 -13.04 14.44
CA TYR A 176 -2.02 -11.62 14.57
C TYR A 176 -0.52 -11.36 14.78
N GLU A 177 0.33 -12.34 14.60
CA GLU A 177 1.78 -12.12 14.68
C GLU A 177 2.23 -11.28 13.48
N LEU A 178 2.99 -10.20 13.79
CA LEU A 178 3.55 -9.28 12.80
C LEU A 178 5.06 -9.46 12.72
N GLN A 179 5.57 -9.56 11.50
CA GLN A 179 7.00 -9.66 11.22
C GLN A 179 7.45 -8.66 10.18
N LYS A 180 8.56 -7.96 10.43
CA LYS A 180 9.25 -7.16 9.43
C LYS A 180 10.07 -8.06 8.53
N LEU A 181 9.80 -8.04 7.23
CA LEU A 181 10.57 -8.76 6.21
C LEU A 181 11.73 -7.95 5.68
N PHE A 182 11.49 -6.65 5.42
CA PHE A 182 12.47 -5.79 4.76
C PHE A 182 12.40 -4.37 5.33
N ASP A 183 13.55 -3.68 5.28
CA ASP A 183 13.68 -2.28 5.66
C ASP A 183 14.25 -1.48 4.48
N GLY A 184 13.46 -0.55 3.91
CA GLY A 184 13.84 0.30 2.80
C GLY A 184 14.69 1.51 3.20
N GLU A 185 15.03 1.62 4.49
CA GLU A 185 15.93 2.63 5.06
C GLU A 185 15.47 4.06 4.80
N ALA A 186 14.17 4.33 4.98
CA ALA A 186 13.62 5.68 4.84
C ALA A 186 14.13 6.64 5.90
N THR A 187 14.44 7.86 5.49
CA THR A 187 14.84 8.96 6.37
C THR A 187 14.10 10.24 5.96
N VAL A 188 14.11 11.26 6.82
CA VAL A 188 13.59 12.60 6.46
C VAL A 188 14.33 13.21 5.28
N THR A 189 15.57 12.79 5.05
CA THR A 189 16.45 13.34 4.01
C THR A 189 16.25 12.66 2.67
N ASN A 190 16.25 11.31 2.63
CA ASN A 190 16.13 10.55 1.38
C ASN A 190 14.69 10.39 0.90
N GLN A 191 13.70 10.67 1.77
CA GLN A 191 12.26 10.63 1.49
C GLN A 191 11.76 9.32 0.84
N ARG A 192 12.39 8.19 1.17
CA ARG A 192 11.97 6.85 0.70
C ARG A 192 10.70 6.40 1.41
N ARG A 193 9.61 7.11 1.22
CA ARG A 193 8.33 6.83 1.87
C ARG A 193 7.43 6.03 0.95
N VAL A 194 6.59 5.15 1.51
CA VAL A 194 5.65 4.35 0.73
C VAL A 194 4.23 4.81 1.02
N PHE A 195 3.50 5.10 -0.05
CA PHE A 195 2.08 5.49 -0.03
C PHE A 195 1.19 4.47 -0.72
N HIS A 196 1.76 3.73 -1.67
CA HIS A 196 1.01 2.90 -2.58
C HIS A 196 1.04 1.44 -2.15
N ASP A 197 0.05 0.69 -2.58
CA ASP A 197 -0.11 -0.70 -2.22
C ASP A 197 1.06 -1.55 -2.72
N VAL A 198 1.43 -2.55 -1.94
CA VAL A 198 2.35 -3.59 -2.36
C VAL A 198 1.64 -4.47 -3.39
N THR A 199 2.30 -4.77 -4.50
CA THR A 199 1.82 -5.72 -5.49
C THR A 199 2.52 -7.05 -5.29
N LEU A 200 1.77 -8.14 -5.27
CA LEU A 200 2.30 -9.48 -5.01
C LEU A 200 2.18 -10.36 -6.25
N SER A 201 3.19 -11.19 -6.50
CA SER A 201 3.18 -12.19 -7.56
C SER A 201 4.03 -13.40 -7.18
N LEU A 202 3.63 -14.57 -7.65
CA LEU A 202 4.47 -15.75 -7.62
C LEU A 202 5.37 -15.78 -8.85
N ASP A 203 6.61 -16.24 -8.67
CA ASP A 203 7.48 -16.57 -9.79
C ASP A 203 7.24 -18.01 -10.28
N ASP A 204 7.98 -18.40 -11.32
CA ASP A 204 7.87 -19.74 -11.93
C ASP A 204 8.26 -20.88 -10.96
N ASN A 205 8.93 -20.56 -9.85
CA ASN A 205 9.31 -21.47 -8.78
C ASN A 205 8.36 -21.40 -7.57
N SER A 206 7.21 -20.75 -7.72
CA SER A 206 6.21 -20.54 -6.65
C SER A 206 6.75 -19.74 -5.45
N LYS A 207 7.77 -18.92 -5.65
CA LYS A 207 8.25 -17.96 -4.65
C LYS A 207 7.43 -16.67 -4.72
N LEU A 208 7.03 -16.17 -3.58
CA LEU A 208 6.27 -14.92 -3.51
C LEU A 208 7.22 -13.73 -3.55
N TRP A 209 6.90 -12.79 -4.43
CA TRP A 209 7.59 -11.51 -4.56
C TRP A 209 6.65 -10.36 -4.23
N ALA A 210 7.17 -9.39 -3.49
CA ALA A 210 6.46 -8.16 -3.13
C ALA A 210 7.12 -6.97 -3.84
N PHE A 211 6.35 -6.25 -4.67
CA PHE A 211 6.81 -5.13 -5.48
C PHE A 211 6.22 -3.84 -4.95
N PHE A 212 7.06 -2.84 -4.69
CA PHE A 212 6.63 -1.52 -4.27
C PHE A 212 7.68 -0.47 -4.63
N GLY A 213 7.27 0.78 -4.63
CA GLY A 213 8.18 1.89 -4.89
C GLY A 213 8.00 3.01 -3.89
N THR A 214 9.00 3.87 -3.79
CA THR A 214 9.03 4.96 -2.82
C THR A 214 8.82 6.32 -3.47
N GLY A 215 8.25 7.25 -2.70
CA GLY A 215 8.01 8.64 -3.07
C GLY A 215 7.10 9.30 -2.05
N ASP A 216 7.50 10.44 -1.52
CA ASP A 216 6.70 11.16 -0.53
C ASP A 216 5.55 11.92 -1.19
N ARG A 217 4.32 11.46 -0.99
CA ARG A 217 3.13 12.11 -1.52
C ARG A 217 2.80 13.42 -0.80
N TYR A 218 3.07 13.52 0.50
CA TYR A 218 2.86 14.78 1.25
C TYR A 218 3.78 15.88 0.77
N ASN A 219 4.94 15.50 0.17
CA ASN A 219 5.92 16.40 -0.40
C ASN A 219 6.18 16.07 -1.88
N ILE A 220 5.13 15.86 -2.66
CA ILE A 220 5.24 15.42 -4.05
C ILE A 220 6.04 16.39 -4.91
N ALA A 221 5.92 17.70 -4.64
CA ALA A 221 6.63 18.78 -5.32
C ALA A 221 8.06 19.01 -4.80
N ALA A 222 8.48 18.34 -3.72
CA ALA A 222 9.80 18.55 -3.15
C ALA A 222 10.90 18.08 -4.12
N GLU A 223 11.89 18.95 -4.31
CA GLU A 223 13.11 18.68 -5.06
C GLU A 223 14.33 18.98 -4.18
N ASN A 224 15.18 17.97 -4.02
CA ASN A 224 16.43 18.07 -3.27
C ASN A 224 17.37 16.96 -3.79
N SER A 225 18.66 17.26 -3.89
CA SER A 225 19.70 16.31 -4.33
C SER A 225 19.84 15.08 -3.41
N LEU A 226 19.31 15.16 -2.18
CA LEU A 226 19.34 14.07 -1.21
C LEU A 226 18.13 13.13 -1.33
N ILE A 227 17.08 13.52 -2.07
CA ILE A 227 15.95 12.64 -2.35
C ILE A 227 16.43 11.50 -3.23
N ASN A 228 16.34 10.28 -2.72
CA ASN A 228 16.81 9.08 -3.38
C ASN A 228 15.77 7.96 -3.22
N ASN A 229 14.77 8.00 -4.08
CA ASN A 229 13.72 6.99 -4.13
C ASN A 229 14.17 5.72 -4.85
N ARG A 230 13.47 4.63 -4.59
CA ARG A 230 13.77 3.30 -5.14
C ARG A 230 12.52 2.55 -5.55
N LEU A 231 12.69 1.66 -6.50
CA LEU A 231 11.80 0.54 -6.74
C LEU A 231 12.38 -0.69 -6.03
N PHE A 232 11.53 -1.48 -5.42
CA PHE A 232 11.90 -2.70 -4.72
C PHE A 232 11.08 -3.89 -5.21
N ALA A 233 11.73 -5.04 -5.28
CA ALA A 233 11.08 -6.34 -5.34
C ALA A 233 11.76 -7.25 -4.32
N ILE A 234 11.02 -7.68 -3.34
CA ILE A 234 11.51 -8.46 -2.19
C ILE A 234 10.89 -9.84 -2.22
N LYS A 235 11.75 -10.85 -2.11
CA LYS A 235 11.34 -12.26 -2.12
C LYS A 235 10.99 -12.71 -0.70
N ASP A 236 9.85 -13.38 -0.53
CA ASP A 236 9.53 -14.10 0.70
C ASP A 236 9.81 -15.60 0.53
N ASP A 237 10.97 -16.03 0.94
CA ASP A 237 11.39 -17.43 0.85
C ASP A 237 10.59 -18.37 1.77
N ASN A 238 9.85 -17.83 2.74
CA ASN A 238 9.05 -18.62 3.67
C ASN A 238 7.60 -18.79 3.25
N TYR A 239 7.13 -18.07 2.20
CA TYR A 239 5.79 -18.29 1.67
C TYR A 239 5.65 -19.74 1.15
N PRO A 240 4.54 -20.46 1.41
CA PRO A 240 3.26 -20.02 1.99
C PRO A 240 3.17 -20.11 3.53
N THR A 241 4.26 -20.27 4.23
CA THR A 241 4.31 -20.42 5.69
C THR A 241 4.65 -19.09 6.37
N PHE A 242 4.04 -18.83 7.53
CA PHE A 242 4.52 -17.80 8.44
C PHE A 242 5.62 -18.39 9.32
N LYS A 243 6.80 -17.78 9.30
CA LYS A 243 7.93 -18.20 10.11
C LYS A 243 8.29 -17.10 11.09
N THR A 244 8.23 -17.42 12.37
CA THR A 244 8.58 -16.52 13.49
C THR A 244 10.09 -16.27 13.54
N GLY A 245 10.49 -15.07 13.96
CA GLY A 245 11.87 -14.74 14.27
C GLY A 245 12.82 -14.67 13.05
N VAL A 246 12.29 -14.45 11.85
CA VAL A 246 13.11 -14.20 10.66
C VAL A 246 13.78 -12.84 10.80
N THR A 247 15.07 -12.77 10.53
CA THR A 247 15.78 -11.49 10.49
C THR A 247 15.33 -10.69 9.27
N SER A 248 14.94 -9.44 9.48
CA SER A 248 14.60 -8.56 8.36
C SER A 248 15.84 -8.22 7.54
N ILE A 249 15.66 -8.11 6.24
CA ILE A 249 16.70 -7.74 5.28
C ILE A 249 16.65 -6.25 4.95
N THR A 250 17.72 -5.75 4.36
CA THR A 250 17.84 -4.37 3.84
C THR A 250 18.24 -4.41 2.38
N ALA A 251 18.43 -3.25 1.76
CA ALA A 251 18.93 -3.19 0.38
C ALA A 251 20.33 -3.82 0.20
N ALA A 252 21.09 -4.02 1.28
CA ALA A 252 22.41 -4.68 1.21
C ALA A 252 22.34 -6.16 0.80
N GLN A 253 21.24 -6.84 1.11
CA GLN A 253 20.95 -8.23 0.72
C GLN A 253 20.25 -8.33 -0.65
N CYS A 254 19.97 -7.20 -1.30
CA CYS A 254 19.29 -7.15 -2.59
C CYS A 254 20.25 -6.76 -3.72
N LYS A 255 20.00 -7.29 -4.90
CA LYS A 255 20.75 -6.91 -6.10
C LYS A 255 20.40 -5.48 -6.52
N ASN A 256 21.40 -4.62 -6.65
CA ASN A 256 21.21 -3.33 -7.31
C ASN A 256 21.24 -3.54 -8.83
N VAL A 257 20.11 -3.31 -9.48
CA VAL A 257 19.92 -3.48 -10.93
C VAL A 257 19.69 -2.15 -11.65
N THR A 258 20.15 -1.06 -11.05
CA THR A 258 19.97 0.31 -11.62
C THR A 258 20.71 0.47 -12.94
N SER A 259 21.93 -0.04 -13.03
CA SER A 259 22.77 0.11 -14.22
C SER A 259 22.44 -0.93 -15.28
N ALA A 260 22.46 -0.53 -16.54
CA ALA A 260 22.39 -1.47 -17.65
C ALA A 260 23.56 -2.48 -17.54
N GLY A 261 23.24 -3.77 -17.62
CA GLY A 261 24.24 -4.84 -17.49
C GLY A 261 24.58 -5.26 -16.06
N ALA A 262 23.87 -4.77 -15.03
CA ALA A 262 24.09 -5.18 -13.64
C ALA A 262 23.86 -6.68 -13.38
N GLY A 263 23.22 -7.38 -14.31
CA GLY A 263 22.82 -8.78 -14.14
C GLY A 263 21.61 -8.95 -13.23
N CYS A 264 20.95 -10.10 -13.32
CA CYS A 264 19.81 -10.45 -12.48
C CYS A 264 20.26 -10.85 -11.07
N PRO A 265 19.34 -10.80 -10.06
CA PRO A 265 19.57 -11.43 -8.77
C PRO A 265 19.94 -12.92 -8.91
N THR A 266 20.79 -13.37 -8.03
CA THR A 266 21.17 -14.78 -7.86
C THR A 266 20.34 -15.43 -6.74
N ALA A 267 20.58 -16.70 -6.47
CA ALA A 267 19.94 -17.39 -5.34
C ALA A 267 20.35 -16.82 -3.97
N ALA A 268 21.48 -16.10 -3.90
CA ALA A 268 21.96 -15.46 -2.68
C ALA A 268 21.33 -14.09 -2.42
N ASP A 269 20.64 -13.51 -3.41
CA ASP A 269 20.01 -12.21 -3.28
C ASP A 269 18.54 -12.39 -2.82
N ASP A 270 18.13 -11.62 -1.82
CA ASP A 270 16.75 -11.63 -1.28
C ASP A 270 15.76 -10.77 -2.08
N GLY A 271 16.22 -10.24 -3.20
CA GLY A 271 15.42 -9.41 -4.08
C GLY A 271 16.27 -8.50 -4.97
N TRP A 272 15.64 -7.46 -5.50
CA TRP A 272 16.31 -6.43 -6.26
C TRP A 272 15.81 -5.04 -5.96
N PHE A 273 16.61 -4.03 -6.26
CA PHE A 273 16.17 -2.64 -6.26
C PHE A 273 16.75 -1.85 -7.43
N VAL A 274 16.02 -0.80 -7.80
CA VAL A 274 16.45 0.23 -8.78
C VAL A 274 16.46 1.57 -8.06
N ASN A 275 17.57 2.30 -8.13
CA ASN A 275 17.58 3.71 -7.73
C ASN A 275 16.87 4.54 -8.80
N LEU A 276 15.94 5.38 -8.39
CA LEU A 276 15.30 6.32 -9.28
C LEU A 276 16.22 7.51 -9.58
N ASP A 277 15.95 8.22 -10.68
CA ASP A 277 16.63 9.46 -10.99
C ASP A 277 16.37 10.52 -9.90
N ALA A 278 17.19 11.57 -9.86
CA ALA A 278 17.06 12.64 -8.87
C ALA A 278 15.63 13.21 -8.87
N ASN A 279 15.05 13.35 -7.68
CA ASN A 279 13.69 13.86 -7.44
C ASN A 279 12.55 13.01 -8.00
N GLU A 280 12.83 11.92 -8.67
CA GLU A 280 11.81 11.02 -9.19
C GLU A 280 11.13 10.27 -8.05
N LYS A 281 9.82 10.08 -8.18
CA LYS A 281 8.94 9.45 -7.18
C LYS A 281 8.03 8.44 -7.86
N VAL A 282 7.64 7.40 -7.13
CA VAL A 282 6.54 6.51 -7.56
C VAL A 282 5.22 7.20 -7.27
N SER A 283 4.29 7.19 -8.22
CA SER A 283 3.02 7.91 -8.16
C SER A 283 1.78 6.99 -8.06
N GLY A 284 1.98 5.69 -8.04
CA GLY A 284 0.92 4.69 -7.93
C GLY A 284 1.46 3.30 -7.61
N SER A 285 0.58 2.36 -7.31
CA SER A 285 0.97 0.95 -7.10
C SER A 285 1.53 0.35 -8.38
N ALA A 286 2.37 -0.66 -8.25
CA ALA A 286 2.86 -1.41 -9.40
C ALA A 286 1.76 -2.28 -10.01
N ALA A 287 1.89 -2.61 -11.29
CA ALA A 287 1.07 -3.62 -11.95
C ALA A 287 1.99 -4.68 -12.57
N ILE A 288 1.54 -5.93 -12.62
CA ILE A 288 2.33 -7.03 -13.19
C ILE A 288 1.53 -7.67 -14.31
N PHE A 289 2.19 -7.85 -15.45
CA PHE A 289 1.63 -8.55 -16.58
C PHE A 289 2.76 -9.24 -17.36
N ASP A 290 2.55 -10.50 -17.69
CA ASP A 290 3.45 -11.31 -18.51
C ASP A 290 4.93 -11.22 -18.07
N ARG A 291 5.18 -11.46 -16.78
CA ARG A 291 6.53 -11.42 -16.17
C ARG A 291 7.21 -10.04 -16.20
N VAL A 292 6.44 -8.99 -16.43
CA VAL A 292 6.92 -7.61 -16.39
C VAL A 292 6.18 -6.85 -15.30
N VAL A 293 6.92 -6.13 -14.47
CA VAL A 293 6.37 -5.21 -13.48
C VAL A 293 6.46 -3.78 -13.98
N TYR A 294 5.36 -3.06 -13.87
CA TYR A 294 5.20 -1.68 -14.34
C TYR A 294 5.03 -0.75 -13.15
N PHE A 295 5.86 0.30 -13.10
CA PHE A 295 5.79 1.32 -12.06
C PHE A 295 5.47 2.68 -12.67
N PRO A 296 4.38 3.35 -12.25
CA PRO A 296 4.13 4.74 -12.60
C PRO A 296 5.08 5.62 -11.80
N ARG A 297 5.70 6.59 -12.47
CA ARG A 297 6.74 7.46 -11.90
C ARG A 297 6.44 8.91 -12.24
N TYR A 298 6.90 9.81 -11.38
CA TYR A 298 6.67 11.24 -11.49
C TYR A 298 7.94 12.02 -11.16
N ILE A 299 8.24 13.04 -11.95
CA ILE A 299 9.29 14.03 -11.67
C ILE A 299 8.63 15.40 -11.52
N PRO A 300 8.73 16.08 -10.36
CA PRO A 300 8.18 17.42 -10.16
C PRO A 300 8.87 18.45 -11.07
N ASN A 301 8.22 19.59 -11.27
CA ASN A 301 8.79 20.73 -11.98
C ASN A 301 8.90 21.93 -11.05
N LYS A 302 10.07 22.13 -10.47
CA LYS A 302 10.33 23.21 -9.53
C LYS A 302 10.39 24.60 -10.19
N LEU A 303 10.83 24.64 -11.45
CA LEU A 303 11.04 25.92 -12.16
C LEU A 303 9.73 26.63 -12.48
N ASN A 304 8.65 25.88 -12.58
CA ASN A 304 7.30 26.42 -12.79
C ASN A 304 6.29 25.59 -12.00
N PRO A 305 5.93 25.98 -10.76
CA PRO A 305 4.99 25.25 -9.94
C PRO A 305 3.57 25.20 -10.52
N CYS A 306 3.24 26.07 -11.50
CA CYS A 306 1.98 26.01 -12.25
C CYS A 306 2.03 25.00 -13.40
N ASN A 307 3.21 24.45 -13.71
CA ASN A 307 3.36 23.42 -14.71
C ASN A 307 3.41 22.04 -14.03
N PRO A 308 2.50 21.13 -14.34
CA PRO A 308 2.58 19.79 -13.80
C PRO A 308 3.93 19.16 -14.16
N GLY A 309 4.52 18.41 -13.25
CA GLY A 309 5.74 17.65 -13.54
C GLY A 309 5.52 16.63 -14.66
N LYS A 310 6.47 15.74 -14.86
CA LYS A 310 6.44 14.74 -15.93
C LYS A 310 6.09 13.37 -15.39
N ALA A 311 5.16 12.70 -16.08
CA ALA A 311 4.76 11.32 -15.81
C ALA A 311 5.58 10.34 -16.67
N PHE A 312 5.96 9.22 -16.07
CA PHE A 312 6.62 8.12 -16.75
C PHE A 312 5.99 6.79 -16.34
N LEU A 313 6.11 5.80 -17.21
CA LEU A 313 5.87 4.39 -16.89
C LEU A 313 7.18 3.64 -17.14
N SER A 314 7.68 2.94 -16.14
CA SER A 314 8.84 2.05 -16.30
C SER A 314 8.42 0.59 -16.22
N ALA A 315 8.99 -0.22 -17.10
CA ALA A 315 8.79 -1.66 -17.20
C ALA A 315 10.09 -2.38 -16.83
N HIS A 316 10.00 -3.37 -15.95
CA HIS A 316 11.12 -4.14 -15.46
C HIS A 316 10.81 -5.64 -15.50
N GLY A 317 11.80 -6.47 -15.76
CA GLY A 317 11.65 -7.91 -15.56
C GLY A 317 11.31 -8.21 -14.09
N TYR A 318 10.23 -8.97 -13.84
CA TYR A 318 9.69 -9.07 -12.47
C TYR A 318 10.66 -9.74 -11.48
N THR A 319 11.42 -10.76 -11.88
CA THR A 319 12.43 -11.40 -11.04
C THR A 319 13.85 -10.86 -11.26
N CYS A 320 14.14 -10.30 -12.43
CA CYS A 320 15.46 -9.76 -12.78
C CYS A 320 15.62 -8.28 -12.41
N GLY A 321 14.54 -7.49 -12.46
CA GLY A 321 14.55 -6.06 -12.17
C GLY A 321 15.18 -5.19 -13.26
N ASN A 322 15.80 -5.79 -14.28
CA ASN A 322 16.41 -5.06 -15.38
C ASN A 322 15.38 -4.16 -16.07
N THR A 323 15.76 -2.92 -16.35
CA THR A 323 14.88 -1.98 -17.03
C THR A 323 14.69 -2.40 -18.49
N LEU A 324 13.47 -2.78 -18.84
CA LEU A 324 13.08 -3.12 -20.21
C LEU A 324 12.70 -1.86 -21.00
N LYS A 325 11.99 -0.94 -20.33
CA LYS A 325 11.53 0.31 -20.96
C LYS A 325 11.23 1.39 -19.94
N LYS A 326 11.46 2.65 -20.29
CA LYS A 326 10.97 3.85 -19.57
C LYS A 326 10.26 4.72 -20.59
N ILE A 327 8.95 4.92 -20.43
CA ILE A 327 8.08 5.62 -21.36
C ILE A 327 7.73 6.96 -20.74
N ASN A 328 7.97 8.04 -21.46
CA ASN A 328 7.48 9.37 -21.11
C ASN A 328 6.00 9.47 -21.50
N LEU A 329 5.15 9.72 -20.52
CA LEU A 329 3.70 9.83 -20.66
C LEU A 329 3.21 11.28 -20.85
N GLY A 330 4.13 12.24 -20.82
CA GLY A 330 3.82 13.67 -20.92
C GLY A 330 3.76 14.37 -19.59
N ASP A 331 3.13 15.56 -19.57
CA ASP A 331 3.01 16.40 -18.38
C ASP A 331 1.83 15.92 -17.51
N GLY A 332 2.07 15.83 -16.21
CA GLY A 332 1.10 15.35 -15.24
C GLY A 332 1.64 14.26 -14.34
N MET A 333 0.74 13.58 -13.65
CA MET A 333 1.06 12.45 -12.75
C MET A 333 0.30 11.20 -13.21
N ALA A 334 1.02 10.10 -13.36
CA ALA A 334 0.45 8.82 -13.75
C ALA A 334 -0.27 8.15 -12.58
N THR A 335 -1.43 7.56 -12.85
CA THR A 335 -2.16 6.71 -11.91
C THR A 335 -1.57 5.30 -11.86
N THR A 336 -2.04 4.48 -10.93
CA THR A 336 -1.79 3.04 -10.95
C THR A 336 -2.22 2.44 -12.29
N PRO A 337 -1.37 1.66 -12.98
CA PRO A 337 -1.74 1.00 -14.21
C PRO A 337 -2.81 -0.08 -13.96
N ILE A 338 -3.76 -0.20 -14.87
CA ILE A 338 -4.79 -1.24 -14.85
C ILE A 338 -4.56 -2.17 -16.03
N ILE A 339 -4.60 -3.47 -15.78
CA ILE A 339 -4.45 -4.48 -16.82
C ILE A 339 -5.83 -5.07 -17.15
N TYR A 340 -6.22 -4.98 -18.40
CA TYR A 340 -7.49 -5.54 -18.87
C TYR A 340 -7.35 -6.12 -20.28
N LYS A 341 -7.74 -7.37 -20.48
CA LYS A 341 -7.64 -8.11 -21.75
C LYS A 341 -6.27 -7.99 -22.44
N GLY A 342 -5.19 -8.17 -21.65
CA GLY A 342 -3.81 -8.11 -22.15
C GLY A 342 -3.32 -6.71 -22.54
N LYS A 343 -4.04 -5.67 -22.15
CA LYS A 343 -3.67 -4.27 -22.39
C LYS A 343 -3.47 -3.54 -21.07
N ILE A 344 -2.54 -2.60 -21.05
CA ILE A 344 -2.25 -1.75 -19.90
C ILE A 344 -2.90 -0.39 -20.12
N TYR A 345 -3.75 0.00 -19.17
CA TYR A 345 -4.42 1.29 -19.15
C TYR A 345 -3.80 2.13 -18.05
N ILE A 346 -3.46 3.37 -18.34
CA ILE A 346 -2.91 4.31 -17.38
C ILE A 346 -3.55 5.68 -17.56
N GLY A 347 -4.01 6.28 -16.47
CA GLY A 347 -4.52 7.64 -16.44
C GLY A 347 -3.38 8.61 -16.15
N ILE A 348 -3.48 9.83 -16.70
CA ILE A 348 -2.56 10.92 -16.42
C ILE A 348 -3.40 12.12 -15.98
N SER A 349 -3.13 12.63 -14.77
CA SER A 349 -3.71 13.88 -14.29
C SER A 349 -2.80 15.04 -14.72
N GLY A 350 -3.30 15.96 -15.52
CA GLY A 350 -2.53 17.10 -16.00
C GLY A 350 -3.41 18.30 -16.31
N ALA A 351 -2.79 19.44 -16.62
CA ALA A 351 -3.53 20.62 -17.02
C ALA A 351 -4.35 20.35 -18.29
N PRO A 352 -5.57 20.90 -18.42
CA PRO A 352 -6.35 20.86 -19.66
C PRO A 352 -5.50 21.41 -20.81
N GLY A 353 -5.29 20.62 -21.86
CA GLY A 353 -4.49 21.03 -23.02
C GLY A 353 -3.06 20.52 -23.08
N SER A 354 -2.59 19.71 -22.10
CA SER A 354 -1.37 18.95 -22.32
C SER A 354 -1.61 17.97 -23.48
N SER A 355 -1.14 18.34 -24.67
CA SER A 355 -1.14 17.44 -25.82
C SER A 355 -0.27 16.25 -25.47
N ILE A 356 -0.89 15.11 -25.28
CA ILE A 356 -0.20 13.83 -25.45
C ILE A 356 0.41 13.94 -26.84
N GLY A 357 1.74 13.87 -26.94
CA GLY A 357 2.45 14.02 -28.19
C GLY A 357 1.73 13.22 -29.27
N SER A 358 1.52 13.85 -30.42
CA SER A 358 0.85 13.28 -31.57
C SER A 358 1.56 12.05 -32.12
N GLY A 359 1.32 10.94 -31.49
CA GLY A 359 1.89 9.65 -31.81
C GLY A 359 1.39 8.62 -30.85
N TRP A 360 0.14 8.23 -31.00
CA TRP A 360 -0.40 7.01 -30.40
C TRP A 360 0.29 5.80 -31.05
N ASN A 361 1.56 5.62 -30.76
CA ASN A 361 2.16 4.34 -30.99
C ASN A 361 1.75 3.49 -29.80
N ALA A 362 0.82 2.58 -30.05
CA ALA A 362 0.59 1.46 -29.14
C ALA A 362 1.94 0.78 -28.95
N VAL A 363 2.62 1.13 -27.86
CA VAL A 363 3.79 0.38 -27.44
C VAL A 363 3.24 -0.91 -26.90
N ASP A 364 3.29 -1.95 -27.72
CA ASP A 364 2.87 -3.30 -27.43
C ASP A 364 1.90 -3.40 -26.25
N ASN A 365 0.58 -3.17 -26.50
CA ASN A 365 -0.50 -3.29 -25.52
C ASN A 365 -0.69 -2.17 -24.48
N LEU A 366 -0.02 -1.02 -24.58
CA LEU A 366 -0.24 0.13 -23.69
C LEU A 366 -1.31 1.08 -24.27
N ILE A 367 -2.34 1.37 -23.47
CA ILE A 367 -3.35 2.40 -23.78
C ILE A 367 -3.23 3.50 -22.72
N ILE A 368 -3.00 4.72 -23.18
CA ILE A 368 -2.91 5.92 -22.35
C ILE A 368 -4.23 6.68 -22.47
N GLY A 369 -4.88 6.93 -21.34
CA GLY A 369 -6.11 7.74 -21.27
C GLY A 369 -5.90 8.97 -20.40
N ASN A 370 -6.54 10.08 -20.75
CA ASN A 370 -6.61 11.24 -19.88
C ASN A 370 -7.72 11.02 -18.85
N THR A 371 -7.42 11.23 -17.58
CA THR A 371 -8.45 11.38 -16.56
C THR A 371 -9.07 12.76 -16.70
N ILE A 372 -10.36 12.83 -17.03
CA ILE A 372 -11.11 14.08 -16.96
C ILE A 372 -11.18 14.45 -15.48
N SER A 373 -10.58 15.56 -15.08
CA SER A 373 -10.80 16.13 -13.77
C SER A 373 -12.27 16.52 -13.68
N GLY A 374 -13.05 15.78 -12.90
CA GLY A 374 -14.39 16.21 -12.53
C GLY A 374 -14.30 17.52 -11.75
N SER A 375 -15.06 18.49 -12.18
CA SER A 375 -15.30 19.78 -11.51
C SER A 375 -15.95 19.55 -10.15
#